data_fde0284edc81ae0b9bb7592d3ebf289a
#
_entry.id   fde0284edc81ae0b9bb7592d3ebf289a
#
_cell.length_a   1.000
_cell.length_b   1.000
_cell.length_c   1.000
_cell.angle_alpha   90.00
_cell.angle_beta   90.00
_cell.angle_gamma   90.00
#
_symmetry.space_group_name_H-M   'P 1'
#
loop_
_entity.id
_entity.type
_entity.pdbx_description
1 polymer ?
#
loop_
_entity_poly.entity_id
_entity_poly.type
_entity_poly.pdbx_seq_one_letter_code
_entity_poly.pdbx_strand_id
1 'polypeptide(L)'
;YTPADIAAADELHASCLYVIGGLYGNGPALDTILELAAHEPVAPVLVFNGDFNWFDIHDAEFSAINDEVLRHHALRGNVETEIASDDEAASNGCGCAYPEWVGDAEVERSNAISVMLRDTAQRQASIRARLAALPMHAVAEVAGVRVAIVHGDLQSLAGWTLAQENLHSTEAEKIILNQ
;
A
#
# COMPACT_ATOMS: atom_id res chain seq x y z
N TYR A 1 -10.58 6.12 7.14
CA TYR A 1 -9.92 6.52 8.39
C TYR A 1 -9.77 8.03 8.47
N THR A 2 -9.45 8.52 9.65
CA THR A 2 -9.27 9.94 9.95
C THR A 2 -7.91 10.14 10.65
N PRO A 3 -7.40 11.39 10.74
CA PRO A 3 -6.21 11.66 11.55
C PRO A 3 -6.32 11.19 13.01
N ALA A 4 -7.55 11.19 13.58
CA ALA A 4 -7.77 10.69 14.94
C ALA A 4 -7.60 9.16 15.03
N ASP A 5 -8.02 8.41 14.00
CA ASP A 5 -7.82 6.95 13.94
C ASP A 5 -6.33 6.62 13.86
N ILE A 6 -5.57 7.38 13.05
CA ILE A 6 -4.12 7.24 12.93
C ILE A 6 -3.45 7.55 14.28
N ALA A 7 -3.83 8.65 14.93
CA ALA A 7 -3.26 9.04 16.22
C ALA A 7 -3.52 8.02 17.35
N ALA A 8 -4.60 7.25 17.26
CA ALA A 8 -5.01 6.24 18.22
C ALA A 8 -4.50 4.81 17.88
N ALA A 9 -3.80 4.63 16.75
CA ALA A 9 -3.27 3.32 16.34
C ALA A 9 -2.17 2.84 17.29
N ASP A 10 -2.09 1.53 17.47
CA ASP A 10 -1.00 0.90 18.20
C ASP A 10 0.34 1.17 17.49
N GLU A 11 1.39 1.44 18.29
CA GLU A 11 2.70 1.79 17.77
C GLU A 11 3.58 0.56 17.53
N LEU A 12 4.19 0.52 16.36
CA LEU A 12 5.31 -0.37 16.06
C LEU A 12 6.59 0.26 16.59
N HIS A 13 7.35 -0.45 17.42
CA HIS A 13 8.64 0.04 17.91
C HIS A 13 9.78 -0.53 17.08
N ALA A 14 10.60 0.34 16.49
CA ALA A 14 11.70 -0.06 15.62
C ALA A 14 12.97 0.76 15.87
N SER A 15 14.12 0.10 15.88
CA SER A 15 15.42 0.78 15.80
C SER A 15 15.83 1.08 14.37
N CYS A 16 15.33 0.31 13.41
CA CYS A 16 15.45 0.51 11.98
C CYS A 16 14.09 0.20 11.34
N LEU A 17 13.60 1.08 10.48
CA LEU A 17 12.29 0.96 9.83
C LEU A 17 12.45 1.12 8.32
N TYR A 18 11.95 0.15 7.57
CA TYR A 18 11.79 0.23 6.13
C TYR A 18 10.31 0.38 5.81
N VAL A 19 9.93 1.50 5.22
CA VAL A 19 8.59 1.71 4.66
C VAL A 19 8.68 1.52 3.15
N ILE A 20 8.07 0.46 2.66
CA ILE A 20 8.11 0.07 1.25
C ILE A 20 6.83 0.59 0.60
N GLY A 21 6.98 1.48 -0.38
CA GLY A 21 5.88 1.96 -1.23
C GLY A 21 5.34 0.87 -2.15
N GLY A 22 4.57 1.24 -3.17
CA GLY A 22 3.97 0.29 -4.11
C GLY A 22 4.99 -0.64 -4.76
N LEU A 23 4.94 -1.92 -4.38
CA LEU A 23 5.80 -2.97 -4.94
C LEU A 23 5.30 -3.44 -6.31
N TYR A 24 3.98 -3.35 -6.53
CA TYR A 24 3.30 -3.64 -7.79
C TYR A 24 3.57 -5.05 -8.35
N GLY A 25 3.72 -6.06 -7.50
CA GLY A 25 3.98 -7.44 -7.92
C GLY A 25 5.41 -7.68 -8.41
N ASN A 26 6.35 -6.77 -8.12
CA ASN A 26 7.74 -6.87 -8.59
C ASN A 26 8.56 -7.78 -7.67
N GLY A 27 8.59 -9.09 -7.97
CA GLY A 27 9.37 -10.08 -7.22
C GLY A 27 10.87 -9.75 -7.10
N PRO A 28 11.59 -9.41 -8.18
CA PRO A 28 12.99 -8.98 -8.09
C PRO A 28 13.24 -7.78 -7.18
N ALA A 29 12.30 -6.82 -7.11
CA ALA A 29 12.39 -5.71 -6.17
C ALA A 29 12.20 -6.18 -4.72
N LEU A 30 11.26 -7.11 -4.49
CA LEU A 30 11.05 -7.73 -3.18
C LEU A 30 12.31 -8.45 -2.70
N ASP A 31 12.93 -9.29 -3.55
CA ASP A 31 14.17 -9.98 -3.24
C ASP A 31 15.29 -8.99 -2.85
N THR A 32 15.41 -7.89 -3.60
CA THR A 32 16.41 -6.84 -3.31
C THR A 32 16.14 -6.16 -1.96
N ILE A 33 14.89 -5.87 -1.63
CA ILE A 33 14.50 -5.27 -0.33
C ILE A 33 14.87 -6.21 0.81
N LEU A 34 14.57 -7.50 0.68
CA LEU A 34 14.88 -8.51 1.70
C LEU A 34 16.41 -8.69 1.85
N GLU A 35 17.15 -8.67 0.75
CA GLU A 35 18.61 -8.71 0.78
C GLU A 35 19.20 -7.50 1.48
N LEU A 36 18.74 -6.28 1.19
CA LEU A 36 19.16 -5.06 1.87
C LEU A 36 18.84 -5.13 3.37
N ALA A 37 17.63 -5.56 3.73
CA ALA A 37 17.21 -5.72 5.11
C ALA A 37 18.11 -6.73 5.88
N ALA A 38 18.51 -7.82 5.22
CA ALA A 38 19.39 -8.82 5.83
C ALA A 38 20.83 -8.32 6.08
N HIS A 39 21.27 -7.28 5.39
CA HIS A 39 22.58 -6.67 5.57
C HIS A 39 22.60 -5.51 6.60
N GLU A 40 21.42 -5.12 7.12
CA GLU A 40 21.39 -4.10 8.17
C GLU A 40 22.02 -4.59 9.47
N PRO A 41 22.78 -3.73 10.19
CA PRO A 41 23.39 -4.08 11.49
C PRO A 41 22.36 -4.47 12.56
N VAL A 42 21.14 -3.93 12.44
CA VAL A 42 19.99 -4.24 13.27
C VAL A 42 18.84 -4.59 12.34
N ALA A 43 18.23 -5.75 12.56
CA ALA A 43 17.12 -6.21 11.72
C ALA A 43 16.01 -5.14 11.66
N PRO A 44 15.66 -4.64 10.47
CA PRO A 44 14.63 -3.63 10.33
C PRO A 44 13.24 -4.21 10.53
N VAL A 45 12.32 -3.38 11.01
CA VAL A 45 10.89 -3.63 10.85
C VAL A 45 10.51 -3.24 9.43
N LEU A 46 9.96 -4.19 8.66
CA LEU A 46 9.49 -3.95 7.30
C LEU A 46 7.99 -3.67 7.33
N VAL A 47 7.58 -2.57 6.71
CA VAL A 47 6.17 -2.19 6.53
C VAL A 47 5.91 -1.97 5.04
N PHE A 48 5.15 -2.88 4.43
CA PHE A 48 4.68 -2.73 3.06
C PHE A 48 3.44 -1.83 3.06
N ASN A 49 3.56 -0.65 2.48
CA ASN A 49 2.58 0.44 2.58
C ASN A 49 1.53 0.39 1.47
N GLY A 50 0.92 -0.77 1.26
CA GLY A 50 -0.12 -0.97 0.25
C GLY A 50 0.38 -1.05 -1.19
N ASP A 51 -0.50 -1.45 -2.09
CA ASP A 51 -0.25 -1.62 -3.53
C ASP A 51 0.99 -2.49 -3.81
N PHE A 52 1.14 -3.57 -3.03
CA PHE A 52 2.20 -4.53 -3.27
C PHE A 52 1.83 -5.56 -4.34
N ASN A 53 0.53 -5.72 -4.67
CA ASN A 53 0.04 -6.43 -5.84
C ASN A 53 -0.19 -5.44 -7.00
N TRP A 54 -0.10 -5.87 -8.24
CA TRP A 54 -0.56 -5.19 -9.45
C TRP A 54 -0.26 -5.99 -10.72
N PHE A 55 1.03 -6.18 -11.04
CA PHE A 55 1.46 -6.92 -12.25
C PHE A 55 1.56 -8.42 -12.01
N ASP A 56 1.38 -8.90 -10.81
CA ASP A 56 1.33 -10.31 -10.40
C ASP A 56 -0.04 -10.94 -10.71
N ILE A 57 -0.45 -10.82 -11.96
CA ILE A 57 -1.75 -11.27 -12.47
C ILE A 57 -1.85 -12.80 -12.67
N HIS A 58 -0.77 -13.55 -12.43
CA HIS A 58 -0.77 -15.01 -12.51
C HIS A 58 -0.68 -15.64 -11.12
N ASP A 59 -1.31 -16.80 -10.95
CA ASP A 59 -1.48 -17.45 -9.63
C ASP A 59 -0.16 -17.67 -8.88
N ALA A 60 0.92 -18.03 -9.59
CA ALA A 60 2.22 -18.32 -8.97
C ALA A 60 2.90 -17.06 -8.43
N GLU A 61 2.96 -15.99 -9.23
CA GLU A 61 3.52 -14.70 -8.82
C GLU A 61 2.70 -14.07 -7.71
N PHE A 62 1.36 -14.08 -7.84
CA PHE A 62 0.46 -13.57 -6.81
C PHE A 62 0.66 -14.28 -5.48
N SER A 63 0.74 -15.63 -5.49
CA SER A 63 1.02 -16.38 -4.27
C SER A 63 2.37 -16.02 -3.68
N ALA A 64 3.43 -15.99 -4.50
CA ALA A 64 4.79 -15.74 -4.04
C ALA A 64 4.94 -14.36 -3.38
N ILE A 65 4.39 -13.31 -4.01
CA ILE A 65 4.39 -11.94 -3.46
C ILE A 65 3.64 -11.90 -2.14
N ASN A 66 2.41 -12.42 -2.11
CA ASN A 66 1.57 -12.37 -0.91
C ASN A 66 2.11 -13.24 0.23
N ASP A 67 2.65 -14.42 -0.07
CA ASP A 67 3.22 -15.30 0.95
C ASP A 67 4.43 -14.66 1.63
N GLU A 68 5.24 -13.88 0.92
CA GLU A 68 6.36 -13.19 1.52
C GLU A 68 5.93 -11.90 2.22
N VAL A 69 5.23 -10.99 1.54
CA VAL A 69 4.82 -9.69 2.09
C VAL A 69 4.02 -9.85 3.39
N LEU A 70 3.09 -10.83 3.42
CA LEU A 70 2.22 -11.07 4.57
C LEU A 70 2.91 -11.78 5.75
N ARG A 71 4.23 -12.00 5.73
CA ARG A 71 5.06 -12.36 6.89
C ARG A 71 5.53 -11.14 7.68
N HIS A 72 5.45 -9.98 7.06
CA HIS A 72 5.87 -8.69 7.61
C HIS A 72 4.65 -7.84 7.96
N HIS A 73 4.87 -6.60 8.39
CA HIS A 73 3.77 -5.65 8.50
C HIS A 73 3.37 -5.20 7.10
N ALA A 74 2.09 -5.32 6.80
CA ALA A 74 1.53 -4.87 5.54
C ALA A 74 0.29 -4.02 5.79
N LEU A 75 0.13 -2.97 5.01
CA LEU A 75 -1.05 -2.14 4.97
C LEU A 75 -1.83 -2.44 3.70
N ARG A 76 -3.12 -2.21 3.75
CA ARG A 76 -3.99 -2.35 2.59
C ARG A 76 -4.01 -1.03 1.81
N GLY A 77 -3.55 -1.05 0.56
CA GLY A 77 -3.72 0.03 -0.40
C GLY A 77 -5.09 -0.01 -1.10
N ASN A 78 -5.29 0.83 -2.10
CA ASN A 78 -6.49 0.77 -2.91
C ASN A 78 -6.55 -0.53 -3.75
N VAL A 79 -5.43 -1.02 -4.25
CA VAL A 79 -5.37 -2.28 -5.00
C VAL A 79 -5.85 -3.46 -4.15
N GLU A 80 -5.28 -3.67 -2.97
CA GLU A 80 -5.69 -4.76 -2.07
C GLU A 80 -7.15 -4.60 -1.63
N THR A 81 -7.64 -3.37 -1.48
CA THR A 81 -9.05 -3.09 -1.16
C THR A 81 -9.97 -3.57 -2.27
N GLU A 82 -9.64 -3.25 -3.52
CA GLU A 82 -10.44 -3.64 -4.70
C GLU A 82 -10.45 -5.15 -4.92
N ILE A 83 -9.28 -5.81 -4.88
CA ILE A 83 -9.21 -7.26 -5.14
C ILE A 83 -9.77 -8.09 -3.98
N ALA A 84 -9.84 -7.53 -2.77
CA ALA A 84 -10.46 -8.17 -1.61
C ALA A 84 -11.99 -7.96 -1.54
N SER A 85 -12.53 -6.98 -2.26
CA SER A 85 -13.96 -6.66 -2.24
C SER A 85 -14.81 -7.74 -2.94
N ASP A 86 -15.99 -8.02 -2.37
CA ASP A 86 -17.03 -8.83 -2.99
C ASP A 86 -18.01 -7.99 -3.84
N ASP A 87 -17.86 -6.67 -3.83
CA ASP A 87 -18.76 -5.76 -4.54
C ASP A 87 -18.47 -5.78 -6.05
N GLU A 88 -19.36 -6.42 -6.81
CA GLU A 88 -19.30 -6.43 -8.27
C GLU A 88 -19.50 -5.02 -8.87
N ALA A 89 -20.17 -4.11 -8.18
CA ALA A 89 -20.37 -2.74 -8.65
C ALA A 89 -19.08 -1.91 -8.53
N ALA A 90 -18.20 -2.22 -7.59
CA ALA A 90 -16.84 -1.66 -7.51
C ALA A 90 -15.93 -2.18 -8.65
N SER A 91 -16.40 -3.17 -9.43
CA SER A 91 -15.61 -3.90 -10.45
C SER A 91 -15.23 -3.10 -11.70
N ASN A 92 -15.59 -1.84 -11.81
CA ASN A 92 -15.39 -1.05 -13.03
C ASN A 92 -14.11 -0.23 -13.06
N GLY A 93 -13.14 -0.48 -12.17
CA GLY A 93 -11.89 0.27 -12.14
C GLY A 93 -10.90 -0.23 -11.11
N CYS A 94 -9.73 0.42 -11.07
CA CYS A 94 -8.66 0.09 -10.12
C CYS A 94 -8.83 0.74 -8.74
N GLY A 95 -9.92 1.44 -8.45
CA GLY A 95 -10.06 2.26 -7.24
C GLY A 95 -9.11 3.45 -7.15
N CYS A 96 -8.35 3.71 -8.20
CA CYS A 96 -7.37 4.80 -8.28
C CYS A 96 -8.11 6.12 -8.56
N ALA A 97 -8.03 7.07 -7.64
CA ALA A 97 -8.56 8.42 -7.85
C ALA A 97 -7.60 9.24 -8.73
N TYR A 98 -7.47 8.87 -10.02
CA TYR A 98 -6.53 9.54 -10.92
C TYR A 98 -6.81 11.05 -11.05
N PRO A 99 -5.77 11.90 -10.95
CA PRO A 99 -5.89 13.31 -11.27
C PRO A 99 -6.24 13.53 -12.76
N GLU A 100 -6.84 14.69 -13.07
CA GLU A 100 -7.29 15.04 -14.43
C GLU A 100 -6.17 15.04 -15.50
N TRP A 101 -4.91 15.12 -15.08
CA TRP A 101 -3.75 15.08 -15.99
C TRP A 101 -3.37 13.67 -16.45
N VAL A 102 -3.95 12.60 -15.84
CA VAL A 102 -3.74 11.22 -16.27
C VAL A 102 -4.62 10.93 -17.48
N GLY A 103 -4.01 10.48 -18.58
CA GLY A 103 -4.72 10.23 -19.82
C GLY A 103 -5.63 9.00 -19.80
N ASP A 104 -6.68 9.01 -20.63
CA ASP A 104 -7.68 7.92 -20.71
C ASP A 104 -7.03 6.56 -20.99
N ALA A 105 -5.98 6.52 -21.83
CA ALA A 105 -5.29 5.27 -22.20
C ALA A 105 -4.58 4.62 -20.99
N GLU A 106 -4.06 5.41 -20.07
CA GLU A 106 -3.48 4.93 -18.82
C GLU A 106 -4.55 4.36 -17.89
N VAL A 107 -5.69 5.05 -17.80
CA VAL A 107 -6.86 4.60 -17.01
C VAL A 107 -7.40 3.29 -17.56
N GLU A 108 -7.61 3.17 -18.88
CA GLU A 108 -8.08 1.94 -19.53
C GLU A 108 -7.13 0.76 -19.29
N ARG A 109 -5.81 0.98 -19.37
CA ARG A 109 -4.80 -0.03 -19.11
C ARG A 109 -4.84 -0.49 -17.65
N SER A 110 -4.94 0.45 -16.72
CA SER A 110 -5.06 0.17 -15.30
C SER A 110 -6.31 -0.65 -14.99
N ASN A 111 -7.44 -0.29 -15.57
CA ASN A 111 -8.68 -1.03 -15.40
C ASN A 111 -8.56 -2.47 -15.94
N ALA A 112 -7.90 -2.67 -17.07
CA ALA A 112 -7.67 -4.00 -17.63
C ALA A 112 -6.79 -4.88 -16.72
N ILE A 113 -5.74 -4.31 -16.13
CA ILE A 113 -4.88 -5.01 -15.16
C ILE A 113 -5.68 -5.36 -13.91
N SER A 114 -6.46 -4.42 -13.38
CA SER A 114 -7.30 -4.61 -12.19
C SER A 114 -8.27 -5.78 -12.36
N VAL A 115 -8.89 -5.93 -13.54
CA VAL A 115 -9.77 -7.06 -13.84
C VAL A 115 -9.01 -8.39 -13.77
N MET A 116 -7.84 -8.49 -14.43
CA MET A 116 -7.02 -9.71 -14.41
C MET A 116 -6.53 -10.07 -13.02
N LEU A 117 -6.10 -9.09 -12.25
CA LEU A 117 -5.63 -9.28 -10.88
C LEU A 117 -6.77 -9.73 -9.96
N ARG A 118 -7.96 -9.17 -10.11
CA ARG A 118 -9.16 -9.58 -9.36
C ARG A 118 -9.53 -11.03 -9.65
N ASP A 119 -9.52 -11.45 -10.92
CA ASP A 119 -9.77 -12.84 -11.31
C ASP A 119 -8.75 -13.78 -10.64
N THR A 120 -7.49 -13.39 -10.55
CA THR A 120 -6.44 -14.14 -9.85
C THR A 120 -6.72 -14.21 -8.36
N ALA A 121 -7.04 -13.11 -7.72
CA ALA A 121 -7.38 -13.05 -6.29
C ALA A 121 -8.62 -13.89 -5.95
N GLN A 122 -9.63 -13.92 -6.81
CA GLN A 122 -10.84 -14.75 -6.62
C GLN A 122 -10.53 -16.25 -6.58
N ARG A 123 -9.54 -16.71 -7.34
CA ARG A 123 -9.09 -18.12 -7.29
C ARG A 123 -8.32 -18.45 -6.02
N GLN A 124 -7.86 -17.43 -5.27
CA GLN A 124 -7.01 -17.55 -4.08
C GLN A 124 -7.69 -17.00 -2.81
N ALA A 125 -8.82 -17.59 -2.46
CA ALA A 125 -9.72 -17.10 -1.41
C ALA A 125 -9.02 -16.88 -0.04
N SER A 126 -8.02 -17.70 0.31
CA SER A 126 -7.29 -17.57 1.57
C SER A 126 -6.41 -16.32 1.61
N ILE A 127 -5.73 -16.00 0.51
CA ILE A 127 -4.94 -14.77 0.39
C ILE A 127 -5.88 -13.57 0.40
N ARG A 128 -6.94 -13.61 -0.40
CA ARG A 128 -7.95 -12.56 -0.49
C ARG A 128 -8.55 -12.20 0.88
N ALA A 129 -8.86 -13.21 1.71
CA ALA A 129 -9.35 -12.99 3.07
C ALA A 129 -8.29 -12.31 3.97
N ARG A 130 -7.01 -12.65 3.82
CA ARG A 130 -5.90 -11.96 4.54
C ARG A 130 -5.77 -10.51 4.10
N LEU A 131 -5.85 -10.23 2.79
CA LEU A 131 -5.82 -8.87 2.25
C LEU A 131 -6.97 -8.01 2.79
N ALA A 132 -8.19 -8.56 2.83
CA ALA A 132 -9.35 -7.88 3.40
C ALA A 132 -9.18 -7.48 4.87
N ALA A 133 -8.39 -8.26 5.63
CA ALA A 133 -8.14 -8.05 7.05
C ALA A 133 -6.97 -7.09 7.36
N LEU A 134 -6.22 -6.63 6.34
CA LEU A 134 -5.10 -5.73 6.55
C LEU A 134 -5.56 -4.36 7.08
N PRO A 135 -4.78 -3.74 7.98
CA PRO A 135 -5.01 -2.35 8.38
C PRO A 135 -4.74 -1.39 7.21
N MET A 136 -5.34 -0.21 7.26
CA MET A 136 -5.20 0.84 6.25
C MET A 136 -4.13 1.88 6.60
N HIS A 137 -3.62 1.84 7.82
CA HIS A 137 -2.57 2.73 8.31
C HIS A 137 -1.81 2.06 9.45
N ALA A 138 -0.63 2.56 9.76
CA ALA A 138 0.14 2.19 10.94
C ALA A 138 0.84 3.41 11.54
N VAL A 139 1.29 3.28 12.79
CA VAL A 139 2.19 4.23 13.43
C VAL A 139 3.42 3.47 13.90
N ALA A 140 4.59 4.02 13.65
CA ALA A 140 5.86 3.49 14.15
C ALA A 140 6.57 4.53 15.02
N GLU A 141 7.18 4.08 16.11
CA GLU A 141 8.12 4.87 16.90
C GLU A 141 9.54 4.43 16.55
N VAL A 142 10.34 5.40 16.07
CA VAL A 142 11.74 5.18 15.70
C VAL A 142 12.60 6.28 16.37
N ALA A 143 13.47 5.89 17.26
CA ALA A 143 14.36 6.82 17.98
C ALA A 143 13.62 7.99 18.67
N GLY A 144 12.45 7.76 19.23
CA GLY A 144 11.62 8.75 19.91
C GLY A 144 10.79 9.62 18.97
N VAL A 145 10.79 9.32 17.66
CA VAL A 145 9.95 10.01 16.65
C VAL A 145 8.80 9.11 16.25
N ARG A 146 7.58 9.63 16.33
CA ARG A 146 6.40 8.95 15.81
C ARG A 146 6.25 9.20 14.32
N VAL A 147 6.11 8.13 13.55
CA VAL A 147 5.96 8.15 12.08
C VAL A 147 4.62 7.55 11.73
N ALA A 148 3.71 8.35 11.19
CA ALA A 148 2.47 7.84 10.59
C ALA A 148 2.77 7.26 9.21
N ILE A 149 2.27 6.05 8.96
CA ILE A 149 2.43 5.34 7.69
C ILE A 149 1.04 5.18 7.10
N VAL A 150 0.81 5.82 5.96
CA VAL A 150 -0.47 5.83 5.26
C VAL A 150 -0.27 5.53 3.77
N HIS A 151 -1.22 4.83 3.17
CA HIS A 151 -1.31 4.72 1.72
C HIS A 151 -2.23 5.82 1.21
N GLY A 152 -1.83 6.54 0.15
CA GLY A 152 -2.54 7.72 -0.31
C GLY A 152 -2.29 8.94 0.58
N ASP A 153 -3.28 9.38 1.34
CA ASP A 153 -3.16 10.52 2.26
C ASP A 153 -3.83 10.28 3.63
N LEU A 154 -3.97 11.34 4.44
CA LEU A 154 -4.48 11.24 5.81
C LEU A 154 -6.00 10.94 5.90
N GLN A 155 -6.70 10.90 4.78
CA GLN A 155 -8.16 10.73 4.74
C GLN A 155 -8.62 9.65 3.76
N SER A 156 -7.77 9.28 2.78
CA SER A 156 -8.14 8.37 1.70
C SER A 156 -6.98 7.47 1.27
N LEU A 157 -7.29 6.19 1.01
CA LEU A 157 -6.33 5.24 0.45
C LEU A 157 -5.89 5.60 -0.97
N ALA A 158 -6.71 6.33 -1.73
CA ALA A 158 -6.40 6.77 -3.08
C ALA A 158 -6.21 8.30 -3.16
N GLY A 159 -5.97 8.97 -2.02
CA GLY A 159 -5.78 10.42 -1.97
C GLY A 159 -4.41 10.85 -2.49
N TRP A 160 -4.35 12.04 -3.05
CA TRP A 160 -3.16 12.63 -3.68
C TRP A 160 -2.64 13.88 -2.95
N THR A 161 -3.15 14.17 -1.75
CA THR A 161 -2.75 15.37 -0.98
C THR A 161 -1.25 15.37 -0.66
N LEU A 162 -0.66 14.18 -0.45
CA LEU A 162 0.78 14.00 -0.19
C LEU A 162 1.60 13.75 -1.46
N ALA A 163 1.03 13.92 -2.65
CA ALA A 163 1.78 13.82 -3.91
C ALA A 163 2.85 14.92 -4.00
N GLN A 164 3.97 14.59 -4.64
CA GLN A 164 5.12 15.49 -4.75
C GLN A 164 4.75 16.88 -5.29
N GLU A 165 3.83 16.94 -6.25
CA GLU A 165 3.34 18.17 -6.85
C GLU A 165 2.64 19.07 -5.84
N ASN A 166 2.01 18.49 -4.84
CA ASN A 166 1.29 19.21 -3.78
C ASN A 166 2.20 19.60 -2.62
N LEU A 167 3.29 18.87 -2.36
CA LEU A 167 4.22 19.12 -1.26
C LEU A 167 5.02 20.42 -1.41
N HIS A 168 5.06 21.01 -2.60
CA HIS A 168 5.71 22.30 -2.86
C HIS A 168 4.81 23.51 -2.57
N SER A 169 3.57 23.30 -2.14
CA SER A 169 2.69 24.39 -1.75
C SER A 169 2.80 24.68 -0.25
N THR A 170 2.85 25.96 0.12
CA THR A 170 2.87 26.43 1.52
C THR A 170 1.67 25.91 2.34
N GLU A 171 0.60 25.52 1.66
CA GLU A 171 -0.61 24.98 2.27
C GLU A 171 -0.42 23.50 2.68
N ALA A 172 0.26 22.70 1.87
CA ALA A 172 0.56 21.30 2.17
C ALA A 172 1.57 21.19 3.34
N GLU A 173 2.59 22.07 3.40
CA GLU A 173 3.50 22.16 4.54
C GLU A 173 2.74 22.45 5.86
N LYS A 174 1.70 23.30 5.82
CA LYS A 174 0.86 23.58 6.99
C LYS A 174 0.00 22.41 7.41
N ILE A 175 -0.49 21.60 6.47
CA ILE A 175 -1.30 20.41 6.77
C ILE A 175 -0.42 19.36 7.46
N ILE A 176 0.83 19.18 7.02
CA ILE A 176 1.77 18.21 7.59
C ILE A 176 2.28 18.65 8.97
N LEU A 177 2.50 19.95 9.19
CA LEU A 177 3.09 20.49 10.41
C LEU A 177 2.10 20.82 11.52
N ASN A 178 0.79 20.85 11.24
CA ASN A 178 -0.25 21.24 12.20
C ASN A 178 -1.17 20.09 12.63
N GLN A 179 -0.84 18.85 12.32
CA GLN A 179 -1.56 17.63 12.74
C GLN A 179 -0.68 16.78 13.66
#